data_f071c109a77412e26ca4c77628cd7725
#
_entry.id   f071c109a77412e26ca4c77628cd7725
#
_cell.length_a   1.000
_cell.length_b   1.000
_cell.length_c   1.000
_cell.angle_alpha   90.00
_cell.angle_beta   90.00
_cell.angle_gamma   90.00
#
_symmetry.space_group_name_H-M   'P 1'
#
loop_
_entity.id
_entity.type
_entity.pdbx_description
1 polymer ?
#
loop_
_entity_poly.entity_id
_entity_poly.type
_entity_poly.pdbx_seq_one_letter_code
_entity_poly.pdbx_strand_id
1 'polypeptide(L)'
;MFPAATRPDEGRTDVPRSSAGSTAANANRLVAAWLFAVAAMVFGMVVLGGLTRLTHSGLSMVEWRPVTGWLPPLSHAAWEAEFRAYQQYPEFIKLNPGMTLGEFEGIYWLEFIHRLWGRVIGLVFFVPFVIFLLQRRIRGRLAIGCVVLFVIGGLQGLLGWYMVSSGLVDRPDVSPYRLTAHLTLAFLLYAALFWIGLDQLRRGGP
;
A
#
# COMPACT_ATOMS: atom_id res chain seq x y z
N MET A 1 24.61 67.48 42.64
CA MET A 1 24.44 67.34 41.18
C MET A 1 25.25 66.11 40.76
N PHE A 2 24.61 64.91 40.69
CA PHE A 2 25.28 63.65 40.33
C PHE A 2 25.00 63.35 38.86
N PRO A 3 26.00 62.95 38.04
CA PRO A 3 25.73 62.57 36.67
C PRO A 3 25.10 61.17 36.59
N ALA A 4 24.10 61.05 35.71
CA ALA A 4 23.42 59.80 35.40
C ALA A 4 24.35 58.82 34.70
N ALA A 5 24.44 57.61 35.24
CA ALA A 5 25.16 56.48 34.60
C ALA A 5 24.36 55.98 33.41
N THR A 6 24.91 56.11 32.20
CA THR A 6 24.40 55.45 30.98
C THR A 6 24.67 53.95 31.08
N ARG A 7 23.60 53.13 31.07
CA ARG A 7 23.71 51.67 30.90
C ARG A 7 24.21 51.34 29.49
N PRO A 8 25.18 50.42 29.34
CA PRO A 8 25.53 49.91 28.03
C PRO A 8 24.39 49.14 27.45
N ASP A 9 24.09 49.42 26.20
CA ASP A 9 23.15 48.62 25.35
C ASP A 9 23.71 47.20 25.22
N GLU A 10 23.11 46.23 25.92
CA GLU A 10 23.45 44.84 25.74
C GLU A 10 22.96 44.43 24.36
N GLY A 11 23.89 44.45 23.40
CA GLY A 11 23.68 43.99 22.04
C GLY A 11 23.06 42.61 22.02
N ARG A 12 21.78 42.57 21.64
CA ARG A 12 21.00 41.37 21.36
C ARG A 12 21.68 40.63 20.21
N THR A 13 22.55 39.70 20.54
CA THR A 13 23.14 38.81 19.54
C THR A 13 22.02 37.94 18.99
N ASP A 14 21.53 38.28 17.80
CA ASP A 14 20.67 37.38 17.00
C ASP A 14 21.49 36.12 16.68
N VAL A 15 21.30 35.09 17.51
CA VAL A 15 21.84 33.75 17.25
C VAL A 15 21.15 33.23 15.99
N PRO A 16 21.87 32.97 14.89
CA PRO A 16 21.25 32.45 13.67
C PRO A 16 20.58 31.13 14.00
N ARG A 17 19.27 31.08 13.83
CA ARG A 17 18.50 29.80 13.95
C ARG A 17 19.17 28.77 13.05
N SER A 18 19.78 27.77 13.67
CA SER A 18 20.65 26.76 13.05
C SER A 18 19.97 26.17 11.78
N SER A 19 20.65 26.27 10.65
CA SER A 19 20.28 25.63 9.37
C SER A 19 20.05 24.11 9.51
N ALA A 20 20.66 23.49 10.51
CA ALA A 20 20.50 22.08 10.84
C ALA A 20 19.06 21.73 11.31
N GLY A 21 18.38 22.63 12.02
CA GLY A 21 16.98 22.40 12.45
C GLY A 21 15.99 22.39 11.28
N SER A 22 16.18 23.29 10.30
CA SER A 22 15.32 23.35 9.12
C SER A 22 15.49 22.12 8.21
N THR A 23 16.71 21.61 8.08
CA THR A 23 17.01 20.40 7.29
C THR A 23 16.38 19.15 7.91
N ALA A 24 16.43 19.00 9.24
CA ALA A 24 15.80 17.89 9.95
C ALA A 24 14.26 17.94 9.85
N ALA A 25 13.67 19.14 10.01
CA ALA A 25 12.23 19.33 9.85
C ALA A 25 11.75 18.96 8.43
N ASN A 26 12.48 19.39 7.40
CA ASN A 26 12.17 19.03 6.01
C ASN A 26 12.30 17.52 5.74
N ALA A 27 13.29 16.86 6.33
CA ALA A 27 13.45 15.42 6.22
C ALA A 27 12.23 14.66 6.82
N ASN A 28 11.76 15.07 8.00
CA ASN A 28 10.61 14.47 8.65
C ASN A 28 9.32 14.70 7.85
N ARG A 29 9.11 15.89 7.29
CA ARG A 29 7.96 16.19 6.42
C ARG A 29 7.95 15.33 5.17
N LEU A 30 9.11 15.09 4.55
CA LEU A 30 9.21 14.25 3.36
C LEU A 30 8.89 12.78 3.67
N VAL A 31 9.37 12.26 4.81
CA VAL A 31 9.02 10.92 5.28
C VAL A 31 7.52 10.81 5.59
N ALA A 32 6.95 11.84 6.24
CA ALA A 32 5.51 11.89 6.51
C ALA A 32 4.68 11.88 5.21
N ALA A 33 5.05 12.71 4.23
CA ALA A 33 4.37 12.77 2.94
C ALA A 33 4.40 11.42 2.20
N TRP A 34 5.54 10.73 2.21
CA TRP A 34 5.65 9.39 1.66
C TRP A 34 4.73 8.39 2.37
N LEU A 35 4.71 8.37 3.72
CA LEU A 35 3.83 7.46 4.48
C LEU A 35 2.36 7.75 4.22
N PHE A 36 1.95 9.01 4.11
CA PHE A 36 0.59 9.39 3.75
C PHE A 36 0.24 9.00 2.31
N ALA A 37 1.17 9.12 1.36
CA ALA A 37 0.96 8.65 -0.01
C ALA A 37 0.71 7.14 -0.05
N VAL A 38 1.51 6.35 0.69
CA VAL A 38 1.30 4.91 0.82
C VAL A 38 -0.04 4.60 1.50
N ALA A 39 -0.39 5.33 2.57
CA ALA A 39 -1.68 5.16 3.24
C ALA A 39 -2.86 5.46 2.29
N ALA A 40 -2.78 6.52 1.49
CA ALA A 40 -3.80 6.83 0.48
C ALA A 40 -3.90 5.72 -0.58
N MET A 41 -2.78 5.13 -0.99
CA MET A 41 -2.79 3.98 -1.90
C MET A 41 -3.41 2.73 -1.27
N VAL A 42 -3.17 2.47 0.02
CA VAL A 42 -3.83 1.37 0.76
C VAL A 42 -5.33 1.61 0.86
N PHE A 43 -5.77 2.85 1.10
CA PHE A 43 -7.19 3.20 1.07
C PHE A 43 -7.81 2.94 -0.32
N GLY A 44 -7.15 3.38 -1.40
CA GLY A 44 -7.56 3.07 -2.77
C GLY A 44 -7.63 1.56 -3.04
N MET A 45 -6.71 0.77 -2.45
CA MET A 45 -6.72 -0.69 -2.51
C MET A 45 -7.96 -1.30 -1.84
N VAL A 46 -8.39 -0.76 -0.70
CA VAL A 46 -9.62 -1.20 -0.03
C VAL A 46 -10.84 -0.95 -0.93
N VAL A 47 -10.89 0.20 -1.59
CA VAL A 47 -11.98 0.52 -2.55
C VAL A 47 -11.96 -0.45 -3.74
N LEU A 48 -10.78 -0.67 -4.36
CA LEU A 48 -10.63 -1.62 -5.46
C LEU A 48 -11.02 -3.05 -5.04
N GLY A 49 -10.61 -3.48 -3.85
CA GLY A 49 -10.99 -4.78 -3.28
C GLY A 49 -12.50 -4.91 -3.06
N GLY A 50 -13.14 -3.83 -2.59
CA GLY A 50 -14.59 -3.75 -2.48
C GLY A 50 -15.29 -3.91 -3.83
N LEU A 51 -14.83 -3.20 -4.86
CA LEU A 51 -15.33 -3.33 -6.24
C LEU A 51 -15.15 -4.75 -6.76
N THR A 52 -13.95 -5.34 -6.62
CA THR A 52 -13.66 -6.71 -7.03
C THR A 52 -14.60 -7.72 -6.36
N ARG A 53 -14.93 -7.51 -5.08
CA ARG A 53 -15.86 -8.37 -4.34
C ARG A 53 -17.30 -8.20 -4.79
N LEU A 54 -17.75 -6.95 -5.00
CA LEU A 54 -19.15 -6.65 -5.37
C LEU A 54 -19.48 -7.03 -6.81
N THR A 55 -18.48 -7.07 -7.69
CA THR A 55 -18.63 -7.46 -9.10
C THR A 55 -18.33 -8.93 -9.35
N HIS A 56 -18.08 -9.73 -8.31
CA HIS A 56 -17.67 -11.14 -8.44
C HIS A 56 -16.46 -11.34 -9.37
N SER A 57 -15.51 -10.40 -9.37
CA SER A 57 -14.32 -10.46 -10.25
C SER A 57 -13.09 -11.14 -9.62
N GLY A 58 -13.14 -11.44 -8.31
CA GLY A 58 -11.94 -11.82 -7.54
C GLY A 58 -11.53 -13.28 -7.66
N LEU A 59 -12.13 -14.06 -8.55
CA LEU A 59 -11.80 -15.46 -8.83
C LEU A 59 -11.45 -15.70 -10.32
N SER A 60 -11.33 -14.63 -11.11
CA SER A 60 -11.05 -14.71 -12.55
C SER A 60 -9.59 -15.09 -12.86
N MET A 61 -8.66 -14.68 -12.00
CA MET A 61 -7.23 -15.01 -12.13
C MET A 61 -6.90 -16.23 -11.28
N VAL A 62 -7.04 -17.41 -11.84
CA VAL A 62 -6.89 -18.71 -11.15
C VAL A 62 -5.45 -19.05 -10.77
N GLU A 63 -4.46 -18.48 -11.46
CA GLU A 63 -3.06 -18.67 -11.13
C GLU A 63 -2.52 -17.54 -10.24
N TRP A 64 -1.74 -17.92 -9.24
CA TRP A 64 -1.05 -16.95 -8.40
C TRP A 64 0.37 -16.70 -8.91
N ARG A 65 0.58 -15.53 -9.52
CA ARG A 65 1.86 -15.09 -10.08
C ARG A 65 2.35 -13.83 -9.37
N PRO A 66 2.86 -13.89 -8.14
CA PRO A 66 3.20 -12.70 -7.35
C PRO A 66 4.36 -11.91 -7.96
N VAL A 67 5.34 -12.59 -8.56
CA VAL A 67 6.56 -11.98 -9.11
C VAL A 67 6.43 -11.69 -10.61
N THR A 68 5.76 -12.55 -11.37
CA THR A 68 5.73 -12.47 -12.86
C THR A 68 4.47 -11.83 -13.43
N GLY A 69 3.40 -11.69 -12.65
CA GLY A 69 2.09 -11.18 -13.11
C GLY A 69 2.00 -9.65 -13.26
N TRP A 70 3.00 -9.01 -13.90
CA TRP A 70 3.03 -7.56 -14.13
C TRP A 70 2.32 -7.13 -15.41
N LEU A 71 2.18 -8.03 -16.36
CA LEU A 71 1.55 -7.75 -17.64
C LEU A 71 0.27 -8.58 -17.79
N PRO A 72 -0.79 -7.99 -18.37
CA PRO A 72 -1.99 -8.74 -18.74
C PRO A 72 -1.70 -9.64 -19.93
N PRO A 73 -2.63 -10.52 -20.34
CA PRO A 73 -2.56 -11.21 -21.62
C PRO A 73 -2.41 -10.22 -22.79
N LEU A 74 -1.39 -10.39 -23.63
CA LEU A 74 -1.08 -9.43 -24.70
C LEU A 74 -1.55 -9.89 -26.10
N SER A 75 -2.13 -11.08 -26.22
CA SER A 75 -2.63 -11.63 -27.49
C SER A 75 -3.95 -12.35 -27.28
N HIS A 76 -4.73 -12.48 -28.35
CA HIS A 76 -6.00 -13.23 -28.30
C HIS A 76 -5.80 -14.66 -27.81
N ALA A 77 -4.76 -15.34 -28.26
CA ALA A 77 -4.44 -16.70 -27.79
C ALA A 77 -4.12 -16.75 -26.28
N ALA A 78 -3.46 -15.70 -25.73
CA ALA A 78 -3.20 -15.60 -24.30
C ALA A 78 -4.49 -15.37 -23.51
N TRP A 79 -5.40 -14.53 -24.01
CA TRP A 79 -6.73 -14.32 -23.41
C TRP A 79 -7.55 -15.61 -23.40
N GLU A 80 -7.60 -16.34 -24.51
CA GLU A 80 -8.25 -17.64 -24.58
C GLU A 80 -7.66 -18.67 -23.62
N ALA A 81 -6.34 -18.63 -23.39
CA ALA A 81 -5.68 -19.54 -22.46
C ALA A 81 -6.11 -19.26 -21.01
N GLU A 82 -6.12 -17.99 -20.58
CA GLU A 82 -6.60 -17.60 -19.24
C GLU A 82 -8.10 -17.93 -19.09
N PHE A 83 -8.89 -17.69 -20.12
CA PHE A 83 -10.33 -18.03 -20.08
C PHE A 83 -10.57 -19.54 -19.99
N ARG A 84 -9.86 -20.36 -20.76
CA ARG A 84 -9.92 -21.82 -20.63
C ARG A 84 -9.50 -22.31 -19.25
N ALA A 85 -8.50 -21.66 -18.63
CA ALA A 85 -8.12 -21.96 -17.25
C ALA A 85 -9.27 -21.64 -16.26
N TYR A 86 -9.89 -20.46 -16.37
CA TYR A 86 -11.02 -20.04 -15.55
C TYR A 86 -12.23 -20.98 -15.69
N GLN A 87 -12.51 -21.50 -16.90
CA GLN A 87 -13.62 -22.41 -17.17
C GLN A 87 -13.57 -23.73 -16.38
N GLN A 88 -12.40 -24.09 -15.81
CA GLN A 88 -12.24 -25.30 -15.00
C GLN A 88 -12.69 -25.09 -13.53
N TYR A 89 -13.01 -23.87 -13.13
CA TYR A 89 -13.25 -23.54 -11.74
C TYR A 89 -14.75 -23.35 -11.41
N PRO A 90 -15.12 -23.51 -10.12
CA PRO A 90 -16.51 -23.52 -9.68
C PRO A 90 -17.30 -22.26 -10.04
N GLU A 91 -16.65 -21.09 -10.12
CA GLU A 91 -17.33 -19.84 -10.45
C GLU A 91 -17.88 -19.88 -11.89
N PHE A 92 -17.07 -20.31 -12.86
CA PHE A 92 -17.57 -20.48 -14.22
C PHE A 92 -18.65 -21.56 -14.28
N ILE A 93 -18.35 -22.75 -13.74
CA ILE A 93 -19.22 -23.92 -13.87
C ILE A 93 -20.59 -23.69 -13.24
N LYS A 94 -20.64 -23.01 -12.09
CA LYS A 94 -21.87 -22.87 -11.29
C LYS A 94 -22.60 -21.55 -11.50
N LEU A 95 -21.87 -20.45 -11.76
CA LEU A 95 -22.44 -19.11 -11.84
C LEU A 95 -22.42 -18.52 -13.25
N ASN A 96 -21.39 -18.82 -14.04
CA ASN A 96 -21.14 -18.17 -15.32
C ASN A 96 -21.01 -19.14 -16.52
N PRO A 97 -21.82 -20.24 -16.64
CA PRO A 97 -21.59 -21.29 -17.65
C PRO A 97 -21.75 -20.80 -19.10
N GLY A 98 -22.37 -19.63 -19.30
CA GLY A 98 -22.54 -19.01 -20.62
C GLY A 98 -21.67 -17.79 -20.88
N MET A 99 -20.73 -17.48 -19.97
CA MET A 99 -19.87 -16.30 -20.08
C MET A 99 -19.03 -16.35 -21.36
N THR A 100 -19.01 -15.23 -22.07
CA THR A 100 -18.18 -15.02 -23.26
C THR A 100 -16.76 -14.57 -22.88
N LEU A 101 -15.82 -14.67 -23.82
CA LEU A 101 -14.45 -14.16 -23.61
C LEU A 101 -14.45 -12.66 -23.28
N GLY A 102 -15.28 -11.84 -23.94
CA GLY A 102 -15.35 -10.41 -23.68
C GLY A 102 -15.86 -10.07 -22.27
N GLU A 103 -16.82 -10.81 -21.75
CA GLU A 103 -17.28 -10.66 -20.36
C GLU A 103 -16.22 -11.10 -19.36
N PHE A 104 -15.49 -12.19 -19.65
CA PHE A 104 -14.36 -12.64 -18.85
C PHE A 104 -13.25 -11.59 -18.80
N GLU A 105 -12.89 -10.96 -19.92
CA GLU A 105 -11.91 -9.87 -19.96
C GLU A 105 -12.28 -8.75 -18.97
N GLY A 106 -13.57 -8.41 -18.85
CA GLY A 106 -14.06 -7.39 -17.93
C GLY A 106 -13.76 -7.71 -16.46
N ILE A 107 -14.08 -8.92 -16.00
CA ILE A 107 -13.80 -9.33 -14.61
C ILE A 107 -12.31 -9.56 -14.37
N TYR A 108 -11.57 -10.06 -15.36
CA TYR A 108 -10.13 -10.25 -15.29
C TYR A 108 -9.39 -8.92 -15.11
N TRP A 109 -9.75 -7.88 -15.87
CA TRP A 109 -9.11 -6.57 -15.75
C TRP A 109 -9.26 -5.98 -14.36
N LEU A 110 -10.42 -6.11 -13.73
CA LEU A 110 -10.63 -5.56 -12.40
C LEU A 110 -9.76 -6.27 -11.36
N GLU A 111 -9.69 -7.60 -11.41
CA GLU A 111 -8.80 -8.38 -10.54
C GLU A 111 -7.33 -8.12 -10.84
N PHE A 112 -6.94 -8.01 -12.12
CA PHE A 112 -5.58 -7.69 -12.52
C PHE A 112 -5.13 -6.33 -11.97
N ILE A 113 -5.95 -5.29 -12.11
CA ILE A 113 -5.67 -3.96 -11.58
C ILE A 113 -5.52 -4.00 -10.06
N HIS A 114 -6.39 -4.73 -9.36
CA HIS A 114 -6.28 -4.91 -7.92
C HIS A 114 -4.94 -5.55 -7.53
N ARG A 115 -4.56 -6.65 -8.17
CA ARG A 115 -3.28 -7.33 -7.91
C ARG A 115 -2.06 -6.48 -8.31
N LEU A 116 -2.14 -5.74 -9.42
CA LEU A 116 -1.09 -4.83 -9.87
C LEU A 116 -0.91 -3.68 -8.89
N TRP A 117 -2.01 -3.08 -8.43
CA TRP A 117 -1.98 -2.00 -7.44
C TRP A 117 -1.27 -2.42 -6.14
N GLY A 118 -1.51 -3.66 -5.67
CA GLY A 118 -0.79 -4.21 -4.53
C GLY A 118 0.73 -4.28 -4.72
N ARG A 119 1.18 -4.70 -5.92
CA ARG A 119 2.61 -4.69 -6.26
C ARG A 119 3.19 -3.28 -6.29
N VAL A 120 2.44 -2.33 -6.87
CA VAL A 120 2.85 -0.92 -6.93
C VAL A 120 2.96 -0.32 -5.53
N ILE A 121 2.01 -0.61 -4.61
CA ILE A 121 2.13 -0.21 -3.20
C ILE A 121 3.43 -0.72 -2.59
N GLY A 122 3.77 -1.99 -2.82
CA GLY A 122 5.01 -2.59 -2.34
C GLY A 122 6.26 -1.84 -2.83
N LEU A 123 6.30 -1.47 -4.12
CA LEU A 123 7.41 -0.69 -4.70
C LEU A 123 7.47 0.75 -4.16
N VAL A 124 6.32 1.44 -4.10
CA VAL A 124 6.22 2.81 -3.59
C VAL A 124 6.57 2.88 -2.11
N PHE A 125 6.35 1.79 -1.37
CA PHE A 125 6.85 1.69 -0.01
C PHE A 125 8.36 1.37 0.01
N PHE A 126 8.79 0.32 -0.64
CA PHE A 126 10.14 -0.24 -0.52
C PHE A 126 11.23 0.68 -1.05
N VAL A 127 11.04 1.24 -2.25
CA VAL A 127 12.08 2.05 -2.90
C VAL A 127 12.42 3.32 -2.10
N PRO A 128 11.44 4.17 -1.71
CA PRO A 128 11.75 5.32 -0.85
C PRO A 128 12.24 4.92 0.54
N PHE A 129 11.75 3.81 1.12
CA PHE A 129 12.25 3.30 2.39
C PHE A 129 13.76 3.05 2.34
N VAL A 130 14.25 2.33 1.30
CA VAL A 130 15.69 2.07 1.12
C VAL A 130 16.45 3.39 0.92
N ILE A 131 15.94 4.30 0.08
CA ILE A 131 16.56 5.60 -0.15
C ILE A 131 16.69 6.40 1.16
N PHE A 132 15.61 6.49 1.94
CA PHE A 132 15.62 7.22 3.21
C PHE A 132 16.51 6.56 4.27
N LEU A 133 16.62 5.23 4.24
CA LEU A 133 17.53 4.48 5.12
C LEU A 133 18.99 4.79 4.77
N LEU A 134 19.36 4.74 3.48
CA LEU A 134 20.71 5.08 2.99
C LEU A 134 21.07 6.54 3.25
N GLN A 135 20.11 7.46 3.06
CA GLN A 135 20.27 8.88 3.39
C GLN A 135 20.25 9.16 4.90
N ARG A 136 20.09 8.12 5.72
CA ARG A 136 20.00 8.23 7.17
C ARG A 136 18.87 9.14 7.69
N ARG A 137 17.81 9.36 6.88
CA ARG A 137 16.59 10.08 7.29
C ARG A 137 15.69 9.22 8.17
N ILE A 138 15.68 7.92 7.94
CA ILE A 138 14.99 6.91 8.76
C ILE A 138 16.03 6.14 9.57
N ARG A 139 15.87 6.11 10.91
CA ARG A 139 16.82 5.45 11.83
C ARG A 139 16.09 4.89 13.06
N GLY A 140 16.77 3.99 13.80
CA GLY A 140 16.33 3.49 15.10
C GLY A 140 14.91 2.89 15.04
N ARG A 141 14.04 3.30 15.95
CA ARG A 141 12.67 2.76 16.07
C ARG A 141 11.83 2.98 14.82
N LEU A 142 12.03 4.09 14.09
CA LEU A 142 11.31 4.34 12.85
C LEU A 142 11.70 3.35 11.75
N ALA A 143 12.99 3.02 11.63
CA ALA A 143 13.47 2.02 10.67
C ALA A 143 12.88 0.63 10.98
N ILE A 144 12.88 0.24 12.25
CA ILE A 144 12.26 -1.02 12.70
C ILE A 144 10.75 -1.03 12.37
N GLY A 145 10.05 0.07 12.67
CA GLY A 145 8.62 0.21 12.34
C GLY A 145 8.34 0.05 10.84
N CYS A 146 9.16 0.68 9.99
CA CYS A 146 9.03 0.54 8.53
C CYS A 146 9.31 -0.91 8.06
N VAL A 147 10.32 -1.59 8.63
CA VAL A 147 10.57 -3.01 8.33
C VAL A 147 9.37 -3.87 8.72
N VAL A 148 8.81 -3.66 9.91
CA VAL A 148 7.62 -4.38 10.38
C VAL A 148 6.44 -4.13 9.45
N LEU A 149 6.18 -2.88 9.06
CA LEU A 149 5.12 -2.54 8.10
C LEU A 149 5.33 -3.22 6.74
N PHE A 150 6.57 -3.27 6.26
CA PHE A 150 6.89 -3.95 4.99
C PHE A 150 6.62 -5.46 5.06
N VAL A 151 7.05 -6.11 6.15
CA VAL A 151 6.79 -7.53 6.38
C VAL A 151 5.29 -7.81 6.48
N ILE A 152 4.55 -7.00 7.25
CA ILE A 152 3.09 -7.15 7.37
C ILE A 152 2.42 -6.89 6.01
N GLY A 153 2.92 -5.95 5.20
CA GLY A 153 2.47 -5.74 3.82
C GLY A 153 2.66 -6.96 2.93
N GLY A 154 3.79 -7.66 3.06
CA GLY A 154 4.02 -8.94 2.40
C GLY A 154 3.04 -10.04 2.86
N LEU A 155 2.82 -10.13 4.18
CA LEU A 155 1.83 -11.06 4.76
C LEU A 155 0.40 -10.73 4.31
N GLN A 156 0.08 -9.45 4.10
CA GLN A 156 -1.20 -9.02 3.54
C GLN A 156 -1.42 -9.60 2.13
N GLY A 157 -0.40 -9.58 1.28
CA GLY A 157 -0.46 -10.20 -0.04
C GLY A 157 -0.66 -11.72 0.04
N LEU A 158 0.06 -12.40 0.93
CA LEU A 158 -0.09 -13.83 1.18
C LEU A 158 -1.49 -14.19 1.72
N LEU A 159 -2.02 -13.37 2.62
CA LEU A 159 -3.37 -13.55 3.17
C LEU A 159 -4.44 -13.34 2.08
N GLY A 160 -4.22 -12.41 1.15
CA GLY A 160 -5.07 -12.22 -0.03
C GLY A 160 -5.11 -13.47 -0.92
N TRP A 161 -3.95 -14.08 -1.21
CA TRP A 161 -3.89 -15.36 -1.92
C TRP A 161 -4.61 -16.47 -1.16
N TYR A 162 -4.37 -16.59 0.15
CA TYR A 162 -5.04 -17.58 0.99
C TYR A 162 -6.56 -17.39 1.01
N MET A 163 -7.02 -16.14 0.92
CA MET A 163 -8.45 -15.82 0.79
C MET A 163 -9.01 -16.32 -0.55
N VAL A 164 -8.38 -15.93 -1.67
CA VAL A 164 -8.82 -16.31 -3.04
C VAL A 164 -8.82 -17.82 -3.22
N SER A 165 -7.81 -18.53 -2.72
CA SER A 165 -7.73 -19.98 -2.82
C SER A 165 -8.95 -20.72 -2.24
N SER A 166 -9.69 -20.10 -1.31
CA SER A 166 -10.90 -20.71 -0.74
C SER A 166 -12.09 -20.74 -1.70
N GLY A 167 -12.13 -19.82 -2.67
CA GLY A 167 -13.19 -19.76 -3.69
C GLY A 167 -12.88 -20.60 -4.94
N LEU A 168 -11.67 -21.15 -5.04
CA LEU A 168 -11.23 -21.94 -6.19
C LEU A 168 -11.38 -23.47 -6.01
N VAL A 169 -11.84 -23.95 -4.86
CA VAL A 169 -11.95 -25.41 -4.59
C VAL A 169 -13.36 -25.92 -4.84
N ASP A 170 -14.30 -25.67 -3.94
CA ASP A 170 -15.64 -26.27 -4.01
C ASP A 170 -16.77 -25.25 -4.17
N ARG A 171 -16.55 -24.01 -3.73
CA ARG A 171 -17.56 -22.95 -3.72
C ARG A 171 -17.07 -21.75 -4.52
N PRO A 172 -17.95 -21.11 -5.32
CA PRO A 172 -17.61 -19.93 -6.09
C PRO A 172 -17.61 -18.66 -5.23
N ASP A 173 -17.23 -18.77 -3.96
CA ASP A 173 -17.20 -17.68 -2.99
C ASP A 173 -15.97 -17.77 -2.09
N VAL A 174 -15.34 -16.62 -1.83
CA VAL A 174 -14.26 -16.55 -0.85
C VAL A 174 -14.81 -16.72 0.57
N SER A 175 -14.01 -17.37 1.43
CA SER A 175 -14.38 -17.55 2.84
C SER A 175 -14.58 -16.19 3.53
N PRO A 176 -15.74 -15.94 4.19
CA PRO A 176 -15.98 -14.69 4.91
C PRO A 176 -14.96 -14.42 6.01
N TYR A 177 -14.49 -15.47 6.69
CA TYR A 177 -13.47 -15.34 7.74
C TYR A 177 -12.13 -14.90 7.18
N ARG A 178 -11.69 -15.48 6.05
CA ARG A 178 -10.43 -15.09 5.39
C ARG A 178 -10.52 -13.67 4.82
N LEU A 179 -11.69 -13.30 4.26
CA LEU A 179 -11.95 -11.93 3.81
C LEU A 179 -11.89 -10.93 4.97
N THR A 180 -12.55 -11.24 6.10
CA THR A 180 -12.52 -10.39 7.29
C THR A 180 -11.09 -10.20 7.81
N ALA A 181 -10.30 -11.29 7.88
CA ALA A 181 -8.90 -11.20 8.30
C ALA A 181 -8.06 -10.32 7.38
N HIS A 182 -8.21 -10.50 6.04
CA HIS A 182 -7.52 -9.71 5.03
C HIS A 182 -7.89 -8.23 5.13
N LEU A 183 -9.18 -7.91 5.22
CA LEU A 183 -9.68 -6.54 5.32
C LEU A 183 -9.25 -5.86 6.64
N THR A 184 -9.34 -6.58 7.75
CA THR A 184 -8.92 -6.07 9.07
C THR A 184 -7.43 -5.74 9.06
N LEU A 185 -6.58 -6.62 8.51
CA LEU A 185 -5.15 -6.35 8.40
C LEU A 185 -4.85 -5.15 7.50
N ALA A 186 -5.62 -4.96 6.41
CA ALA A 186 -5.50 -3.77 5.56
C ALA A 186 -5.80 -2.47 6.33
N PHE A 187 -6.87 -2.45 7.15
CA PHE A 187 -7.19 -1.30 8.00
C PHE A 187 -6.13 -1.05 9.08
N LEU A 188 -5.56 -2.09 9.67
CA LEU A 188 -4.47 -1.95 10.66
C LEU A 188 -3.21 -1.37 10.00
N LEU A 189 -2.85 -1.84 8.80
CA LEU A 189 -1.75 -1.27 8.02
C LEU A 189 -1.99 0.21 7.69
N TYR A 190 -3.19 0.54 7.21
CA TYR A 190 -3.59 1.92 6.94
C TYR A 190 -3.44 2.81 8.18
N ALA A 191 -4.01 2.38 9.31
CA ALA A 191 -3.96 3.12 10.56
C ALA A 191 -2.51 3.31 11.06
N ALA A 192 -1.68 2.28 10.97
CA ALA A 192 -0.28 2.35 11.37
C ALA A 192 0.54 3.30 10.49
N LEU A 193 0.38 3.23 9.15
CA LEU A 193 1.01 4.16 8.20
C LEU A 193 0.62 5.61 8.49
N PHE A 194 -0.68 5.83 8.70
CA PHE A 194 -1.22 7.15 8.99
C PHE A 194 -0.71 7.70 10.32
N TRP A 195 -0.72 6.87 11.37
CA TRP A 195 -0.22 7.23 12.69
C TRP A 195 1.26 7.59 12.68
N ILE A 196 2.11 6.76 12.06
CA ILE A 196 3.55 7.04 11.96
C ILE A 196 3.79 8.30 11.11
N GLY A 197 3.01 8.51 10.05
CA GLY A 197 3.05 9.73 9.24
C GLY A 197 2.75 10.98 10.07
N LEU A 198 1.72 10.96 10.92
CA LEU A 198 1.39 12.04 11.86
C LEU A 198 2.50 12.29 12.88
N ASP A 199 3.11 11.22 13.44
CA ASP A 199 4.23 11.36 14.37
C ASP A 199 5.43 12.06 13.71
N GLN A 200 5.76 11.68 12.46
CA GLN A 200 6.83 12.35 11.72
C GLN A 200 6.50 13.83 11.41
N LEU A 201 5.24 14.12 11.08
CA LEU A 201 4.81 15.50 10.82
C LEU A 201 4.94 16.38 12.06
N ARG A 202 4.55 15.86 13.25
CA ARG A 202 4.70 16.55 14.54
C ARG A 202 6.17 16.83 14.89
N ARG A 203 7.06 15.88 14.61
CA ARG A 203 8.52 16.03 14.83
C ARG A 203 9.16 17.01 13.85
N GLY A 204 8.56 17.28 12.71
CA GLY A 204 8.96 18.26 11.71
C GLY A 204 8.28 19.63 11.90
N GLY A 205 7.48 19.84 12.92
CA GLY A 205 6.88 21.12 13.28
C GLY A 205 7.92 22.15 13.79
N PRO A 206 7.54 23.45 13.84
CA PRO A 206 8.42 24.50 14.33
C PRO A 206 8.76 24.32 15.80
#